data_6ab4f5d9ddc428fffbe2a53789eba180
#
_entry.id   6ab4f5d9ddc428fffbe2a53789eba180
#
_cell.length_a   1.000
_cell.length_b   1.000
_cell.length_c   1.000
_cell.angle_alpha   90.00
_cell.angle_beta   90.00
_cell.angle_gamma   90.00
#
_symmetry.space_group_name_H-M   'P 1'
#
loop_
_entity.id
_entity.type
_entity.pdbx_description
1 polymer ?
#
loop_
_entity_poly.entity_id
_entity_poly.type
_entity_poly.pdbx_seq_one_letter_code
_entity_poly.pdbx_strand_id
1 'polypeptide(L)'
;MAQRPRSVRLVLALSVAAVLAVFLLYVSIAGGRTAQFSPSELPAHANSNVSLEGRVVAPVKGEGYSKDGLRFRVADMKGSQSVPVVYHGSVPDQFKLGRAVVVGGRYANGVFVAKQNSLVTKCPSKYAPKKT
;
A
#
# COMPACT_ATOMS: atom_id res chain seq x y z
N MET A 1 -1.91 53.87 18.78
CA MET A 1 -2.21 52.53 18.65
C MET A 1 -1.88 51.71 19.87
N ALA A 2 -2.82 51.15 20.41
CA ALA A 2 -2.60 50.38 21.62
C ALA A 2 -1.70 49.20 21.31
N GLN A 3 -0.80 48.96 22.21
CA GLN A 3 0.03 47.79 22.07
C GLN A 3 -0.77 46.58 22.50
N ARG A 4 -0.64 45.55 21.74
CA ARG A 4 -1.32 44.34 22.13
C ARG A 4 -0.60 43.70 23.29
N PRO A 5 -1.34 43.28 24.27
CA PRO A 5 -0.73 42.62 25.40
C PRO A 5 -0.01 41.35 24.96
N ARG A 6 0.97 40.98 25.71
CA ARG A 6 1.75 39.81 25.41
C ARG A 6 0.88 38.59 25.31
N SER A 7 -0.16 38.53 26.15
CA SER A 7 -1.06 37.37 26.13
C SER A 7 -1.75 37.20 24.78
N VAL A 8 -2.11 38.31 24.13
CA VAL A 8 -2.73 38.25 22.81
C VAL A 8 -1.77 37.68 21.79
N ARG A 9 -0.52 38.14 21.86
CA ARG A 9 0.49 37.62 20.93
C ARG A 9 0.73 36.14 21.15
N LEU A 10 0.79 35.74 22.39
CA LEU A 10 0.98 34.35 22.72
C LEU A 10 -0.19 33.51 22.24
N VAL A 11 -1.40 34.00 22.44
CA VAL A 11 -2.58 33.28 21.99
C VAL A 11 -2.57 33.13 20.47
N LEU A 12 -2.22 34.20 19.77
CA LEU A 12 -2.16 34.12 18.31
C LEU A 12 -1.08 33.13 17.85
N ALA A 13 0.08 33.20 18.48
CA ALA A 13 1.18 32.31 18.12
C ALA A 13 0.81 30.87 18.39
N LEU A 14 0.19 30.60 19.54
CA LEU A 14 -0.22 29.25 19.88
C LEU A 14 -1.32 28.74 18.96
N SER A 15 -2.24 29.63 18.57
CA SER A 15 -3.31 29.25 17.66
C SER A 15 -2.76 28.84 16.30
N VAL A 16 -1.83 29.62 15.77
CA VAL A 16 -1.21 29.32 14.48
C VAL A 16 -0.44 28.02 14.58
N ALA A 17 0.31 27.85 15.67
CA ALA A 17 1.06 26.62 15.86
C ALA A 17 0.15 25.41 15.93
N ALA A 18 -0.97 25.55 16.62
CA ALA A 18 -1.92 24.45 16.74
C ALA A 18 -2.52 24.07 15.39
N VAL A 19 -2.90 25.10 14.61
CA VAL A 19 -3.47 24.85 13.28
C VAL A 19 -2.45 24.16 12.39
N LEU A 20 -1.21 24.62 12.42
CA LEU A 20 -0.16 24.01 11.62
C LEU A 20 0.10 22.58 12.05
N ALA A 21 0.10 22.32 13.36
CA ALA A 21 0.32 20.97 13.87
C ALA A 21 -0.78 20.04 13.39
N VAL A 22 -2.02 20.48 13.49
CA VAL A 22 -3.15 19.66 13.04
C VAL A 22 -3.07 19.44 11.54
N PHE A 23 -2.73 20.47 10.80
CA PHE A 23 -2.60 20.35 9.35
C PHE A 23 -1.51 19.35 8.97
N LEU A 24 -0.38 19.42 9.64
CA LEU A 24 0.72 18.49 9.36
C LEU A 24 0.34 17.06 9.71
N LEU A 25 -0.36 16.88 10.82
CA LEU A 25 -0.83 15.55 11.19
C LEU A 25 -1.82 15.02 10.14
N TYR A 26 -2.72 15.87 9.71
CA TYR A 26 -3.71 15.48 8.72
C TYR A 26 -3.03 15.05 7.42
N VAL A 27 -2.08 15.85 6.96
CA VAL A 27 -1.37 15.53 5.72
C VAL A 27 -0.56 14.25 5.87
N SER A 28 0.04 14.08 7.03
CA SER A 28 0.83 12.90 7.29
C SER A 28 -0.01 11.62 7.25
N ILE A 29 -1.23 11.70 7.75
CA ILE A 29 -2.11 10.54 7.76
C ILE A 29 -2.80 10.36 6.42
N ALA A 30 -3.38 11.42 5.90
CA ALA A 30 -4.20 11.32 4.70
C ALA A 30 -3.37 11.18 3.43
N GLY A 31 -2.29 11.93 3.35
CA GLY A 31 -1.44 11.86 2.17
C GLY A 31 -0.36 10.83 2.30
N GLY A 32 -0.42 10.06 3.33
CA GLY A 32 0.62 9.15 3.63
C GLY A 32 0.64 7.94 2.75
N ARG A 33 1.34 6.97 3.21
CA ARG A 33 1.49 5.75 2.45
C ARG A 33 0.20 5.01 2.40
N THR A 34 -0.01 4.36 1.29
CA THR A 34 -1.11 3.43 1.20
C THR A 34 -0.84 2.32 2.20
N ALA A 35 -1.83 2.00 2.99
CA ALA A 35 -1.69 0.93 3.96
C ALA A 35 -1.48 -0.39 3.25
N GLN A 36 -0.60 -1.21 3.79
CA GLN A 36 -0.32 -2.53 3.24
C GLN A 36 -1.05 -3.57 4.06
N PHE A 37 -1.75 -4.44 3.38
CA PHE A 37 -2.51 -5.49 4.03
C PHE A 37 -2.17 -6.84 3.44
N SER A 38 -2.27 -7.88 4.24
CA SER A 38 -2.12 -9.23 3.74
C SER A 38 -3.48 -9.71 3.22
N PRO A 39 -3.51 -10.78 2.43
CA PRO A 39 -4.76 -11.28 1.86
C PRO A 39 -5.85 -11.55 2.89
N SER A 40 -5.49 -12.02 4.07
CA SER A 40 -6.49 -12.29 5.08
C SER A 40 -7.17 -11.04 5.62
N GLU A 41 -6.56 -9.88 5.43
CA GLU A 41 -7.10 -8.62 5.91
C GLU A 41 -7.96 -7.90 4.88
N LEU A 42 -7.88 -8.30 3.63
CA LEU A 42 -8.58 -7.60 2.57
C LEU A 42 -10.09 -7.51 2.72
N PRO A 43 -10.79 -8.56 3.16
CA PRO A 43 -12.24 -8.45 3.26
C PRO A 43 -12.71 -7.33 4.16
N ALA A 44 -11.94 -6.98 5.16
CA ALA A 44 -12.30 -5.89 6.06
C ALA A 44 -12.09 -4.52 5.41
N HIS A 45 -11.37 -4.47 4.31
CA HIS A 45 -11.03 -3.23 3.63
C HIS A 45 -11.49 -3.24 2.17
N ALA A 46 -12.54 -3.98 1.88
CA ALA A 46 -13.05 -4.07 0.52
C ALA A 46 -13.45 -2.69 -0.01
N ASN A 47 -13.27 -2.53 -1.29
CA ASN A 47 -13.62 -1.28 -2.00
C ASN A 47 -12.79 -0.08 -1.58
N SER A 48 -11.68 -0.32 -0.90
CA SER A 48 -10.75 0.75 -0.58
C SER A 48 -9.46 0.56 -1.36
N ASN A 49 -8.80 1.65 -1.68
CA ASN A 49 -7.51 1.57 -2.35
C ASN A 49 -6.47 1.21 -1.30
N VAL A 50 -5.89 0.04 -1.45
CA VAL A 50 -4.89 -0.43 -0.50
C VAL A 50 -3.79 -1.14 -1.24
N SER A 51 -2.70 -1.43 -0.55
CA SER A 51 -1.62 -2.24 -1.11
C SER A 51 -1.73 -3.63 -0.53
N LEU A 52 -1.66 -4.61 -1.40
CA LEU A 52 -1.68 -6.00 -1.00
C LEU A 52 -0.27 -6.52 -0.94
N GLU A 53 0.10 -7.07 0.18
CA GLU A 53 1.42 -7.64 0.36
C GLU A 53 1.32 -9.12 0.65
N GLY A 54 2.16 -9.90 0.01
CA GLY A 54 2.18 -11.33 0.23
C GLY A 54 3.12 -11.99 -0.75
N ARG A 55 2.97 -13.28 -0.91
CA ARG A 55 3.81 -14.03 -1.83
C ARG A 55 2.97 -14.59 -2.97
N VAL A 56 3.58 -14.69 -4.12
CA VAL A 56 2.90 -15.20 -5.30
C VAL A 56 2.75 -16.71 -5.20
N VAL A 57 1.54 -17.20 -5.42
CA VAL A 57 1.29 -18.64 -5.44
C VAL A 57 0.55 -18.99 -6.72
N ALA A 58 0.62 -20.26 -7.08
CA ALA A 58 -0.04 -20.74 -8.29
C ALA A 58 -1.55 -20.64 -8.15
N PRO A 59 -2.27 -20.52 -9.26
CA PRO A 59 -1.77 -20.53 -10.63
C PRO A 59 -1.39 -19.11 -11.09
N VAL A 60 -0.47 -19.03 -12.03
CA VAL A 60 -0.13 -17.77 -12.68
C VAL A 60 -0.48 -17.94 -14.15
N LYS A 61 -1.34 -17.09 -14.67
CA LYS A 61 -1.80 -17.18 -16.04
C LYS A 61 -1.87 -15.81 -16.69
N GLY A 62 -1.71 -15.78 -18.01
CA GLY A 62 -1.86 -14.54 -18.75
C GLY A 62 -0.61 -13.71 -18.73
N GLU A 63 -0.74 -12.52 -19.26
CA GLU A 63 0.37 -11.59 -19.34
C GLU A 63 -0.11 -10.20 -18.96
N GLY A 64 0.81 -9.39 -18.44
CA GLY A 64 0.45 -8.07 -17.98
C GLY A 64 -0.14 -7.16 -19.04
N TYR A 65 0.21 -7.37 -20.28
CA TYR A 65 -0.31 -6.54 -21.37
C TYR A 65 -1.41 -7.19 -22.17
N SER A 66 -1.84 -8.38 -21.77
CA SER A 66 -2.92 -9.03 -22.49
C SER A 66 -4.26 -8.40 -22.08
N LYS A 67 -5.28 -8.66 -22.87
CA LYS A 67 -6.60 -8.15 -22.62
C LYS A 67 -7.12 -8.54 -21.24
N ASP A 68 -6.88 -9.79 -20.86
CA ASP A 68 -7.34 -10.28 -19.57
C ASP A 68 -6.37 -10.00 -18.45
N GLY A 69 -5.17 -9.54 -18.78
CA GLY A 69 -4.16 -9.23 -17.80
C GLY A 69 -3.49 -10.45 -17.23
N LEU A 70 -2.55 -10.19 -16.35
CA LEU A 70 -1.85 -11.24 -15.62
C LEU A 70 -2.69 -11.64 -14.43
N ARG A 71 -2.95 -12.92 -14.30
CA ARG A 71 -3.75 -13.43 -13.19
C ARG A 71 -2.90 -14.34 -12.33
N PHE A 72 -2.90 -14.07 -11.06
CA PHE A 72 -2.15 -14.86 -10.11
C PHE A 72 -2.82 -14.75 -8.74
N ARG A 73 -2.31 -15.49 -7.79
CA ARG A 73 -2.83 -15.43 -6.44
C ARG A 73 -1.72 -14.96 -5.52
N VAL A 74 -2.11 -14.20 -4.51
CA VAL A 74 -1.18 -13.75 -3.49
C VAL A 74 -1.63 -14.31 -2.17
N ALA A 75 -0.72 -14.97 -1.48
CA ALA A 75 -1.01 -15.59 -0.20
C ALA A 75 -0.34 -14.81 0.93
N ASP A 76 -0.86 -15.00 2.13
CA ASP A 76 -0.25 -14.41 3.31
C ASP A 76 1.20 -14.87 3.40
N MET A 77 2.05 -13.98 3.86
CA MET A 77 3.45 -14.34 4.05
C MET A 77 3.61 -15.48 5.02
N LYS A 78 2.78 -15.52 6.04
CA LYS A 78 2.85 -16.55 7.06
C LYS A 78 1.64 -17.42 7.17
N GLY A 79 0.64 -17.16 6.38
CA GLY A 79 -0.60 -17.91 6.48
C GLY A 79 -0.92 -18.65 5.22
N SER A 80 -2.08 -19.24 5.17
CA SER A 80 -2.53 -19.98 4.01
C SER A 80 -3.61 -19.28 3.21
N GLN A 81 -4.07 -18.12 3.69
CA GLN A 81 -5.09 -17.38 2.97
C GLN A 81 -4.49 -16.78 1.70
N SER A 82 -5.24 -16.83 0.62
CA SER A 82 -4.80 -16.23 -0.62
C SER A 82 -5.98 -15.57 -1.31
N VAL A 83 -5.65 -14.64 -2.20
CA VAL A 83 -6.68 -13.93 -2.93
C VAL A 83 -6.25 -13.85 -4.40
N PRO A 84 -7.19 -14.00 -5.34
CA PRO A 84 -6.86 -13.86 -6.74
C PRO A 84 -6.61 -12.39 -7.08
N VAL A 85 -5.62 -12.15 -7.91
CA VAL A 85 -5.23 -10.80 -8.33
C VAL A 85 -5.25 -10.74 -9.84
N VAL A 86 -5.80 -9.66 -10.37
CA VAL A 86 -5.76 -9.36 -11.80
C VAL A 86 -4.93 -8.10 -11.95
N TYR A 87 -3.89 -8.18 -12.75
CA TYR A 87 -2.94 -7.09 -12.91
C TYR A 87 -2.69 -6.80 -14.38
N HIS A 88 -2.67 -5.53 -14.72
CA HIS A 88 -2.32 -5.09 -16.06
C HIS A 88 -1.12 -4.16 -15.96
N GLY A 89 -0.18 -4.33 -16.86
CA GLY A 89 0.96 -3.45 -16.91
C GLY A 89 2.27 -4.21 -16.90
N SER A 90 3.30 -3.49 -16.55
CA SER A 90 4.66 -4.02 -16.56
C SER A 90 4.87 -5.01 -15.43
N VAL A 91 5.47 -6.14 -15.76
CA VAL A 91 5.75 -7.19 -14.78
C VAL A 91 7.25 -7.21 -14.50
N PRO A 92 7.65 -7.06 -13.23
CA PRO A 92 9.07 -7.08 -12.90
C PRO A 92 9.73 -8.42 -13.24
N ASP A 93 10.99 -8.37 -13.59
CA ASP A 93 11.73 -9.59 -13.89
C ASP A 93 11.82 -10.54 -12.71
N GLN A 94 11.71 -9.98 -11.52
CA GLN A 94 11.79 -10.78 -10.30
C GLN A 94 10.49 -11.50 -9.96
N PHE A 95 9.46 -11.30 -10.75
CA PHE A 95 8.16 -11.89 -10.48
C PHE A 95 8.22 -13.40 -10.70
N LYS A 96 8.05 -14.14 -9.64
CA LYS A 96 8.10 -15.61 -9.66
C LYS A 96 7.24 -16.17 -8.56
N LEU A 97 6.86 -17.42 -8.71
CA LEU A 97 6.13 -18.10 -7.64
C LEU A 97 6.97 -18.09 -6.36
N GLY A 98 6.33 -17.82 -5.27
CA GLY A 98 6.99 -17.79 -3.98
C GLY A 98 7.67 -16.47 -3.65
N ARG A 99 7.72 -15.55 -4.60
CA ARG A 99 8.36 -14.28 -4.37
C ARG A 99 7.41 -13.34 -3.63
N ALA A 100 7.95 -12.55 -2.71
CA ALA A 100 7.15 -11.54 -2.04
C ALA A 100 6.89 -10.39 -2.98
N VAL A 101 5.66 -9.93 -3.01
CA VAL A 101 5.26 -8.82 -3.88
C VAL A 101 4.36 -7.87 -3.12
N VAL A 102 4.32 -6.65 -3.61
CA VAL A 102 3.38 -5.64 -3.13
C VAL A 102 2.69 -5.08 -4.37
N VAL A 103 1.38 -5.06 -4.34
CA VAL A 103 0.62 -4.56 -5.46
C VAL A 103 -0.51 -3.68 -4.94
N GLY A 104 -0.69 -2.52 -5.55
CA GLY A 104 -1.73 -1.60 -5.14
C GLY A 104 -3.00 -1.80 -5.95
N GLY A 105 -4.13 -1.54 -5.36
CA GLY A 105 -5.38 -1.66 -6.05
C GLY A 105 -6.54 -1.71 -5.10
N ARG A 106 -7.57 -2.43 -5.50
CA ARG A 106 -8.81 -2.49 -4.74
C ARG A 106 -9.34 -3.92 -4.72
N TYR A 107 -9.76 -4.35 -3.55
CA TYR A 107 -10.36 -5.67 -3.39
C TYR A 107 -11.87 -5.53 -3.53
N ALA A 108 -12.44 -6.22 -4.50
CA ALA A 108 -13.88 -6.18 -4.72
C ALA A 108 -14.34 -7.49 -5.31
N ASN A 109 -15.51 -7.95 -4.88
CA ASN A 109 -16.11 -9.17 -5.40
C ASN A 109 -15.20 -10.38 -5.35
N GLY A 110 -14.40 -10.46 -4.30
CA GLY A 110 -13.52 -11.60 -4.11
C GLY A 110 -12.24 -11.57 -4.92
N VAL A 111 -12.01 -10.50 -5.66
CA VAL A 111 -10.82 -10.37 -6.51
C VAL A 111 -10.14 -9.05 -6.22
N PHE A 112 -8.81 -9.09 -6.16
CA PHE A 112 -8.06 -7.86 -6.01
C PHE A 112 -7.71 -7.34 -7.40
N VAL A 113 -8.30 -6.21 -7.76
CA VAL A 113 -8.06 -5.58 -9.04
C VAL A 113 -6.90 -4.62 -8.87
N ALA A 114 -5.76 -4.97 -9.42
CA ALA A 114 -4.55 -4.20 -9.22
C ALA A 114 -4.51 -2.98 -10.11
N LYS A 115 -3.90 -1.93 -9.58
CA LYS A 115 -3.65 -0.74 -10.34
C LYS A 115 -2.59 -1.01 -11.37
N GLN A 116 -2.71 -0.39 -12.53
CA GLN A 116 -1.71 -0.58 -13.58
C GLN A 116 -0.34 -0.13 -13.10
N ASN A 117 0.66 -0.95 -13.38
CA ASN A 117 2.06 -0.66 -13.03
C ASN A 117 2.33 -0.51 -11.53
N SER A 118 1.48 -1.10 -10.69
CA SER A 118 1.67 -1.03 -9.25
C SER A 118 2.38 -2.23 -8.66
N LEU A 119 2.67 -3.23 -9.46
CA LEU A 119 3.29 -4.46 -8.97
C LEU A 119 4.78 -4.26 -8.71
N VAL A 120 5.18 -4.55 -7.49
CA VAL A 120 6.57 -4.44 -7.09
C VAL A 120 6.97 -5.72 -6.40
N THR A 121 8.11 -6.28 -6.78
CA THR A 121 8.62 -7.44 -6.09
C THR A 121 9.60 -6.99 -5.04
N LYS A 122 9.63 -7.70 -3.93
CA LYS A 122 10.57 -7.41 -2.87
C LYS A 122 11.77 -8.33 -3.03
N CYS A 123 12.94 -7.74 -3.08
CA CYS A 123 14.15 -8.54 -3.14
C CYS A 123 14.44 -9.06 -1.75
N PRO A 124 14.65 -10.36 -1.62
CA PRO A 124 14.92 -10.88 -0.30
C PRO A 124 16.27 -10.41 0.18
N SER A 125 16.22 -9.76 1.27
CA SER A 125 17.37 -9.48 2.07
C SER A 125 18.67 -9.09 1.43
N LYS A 126 18.58 -8.48 0.31
CA LYS A 126 19.75 -8.02 -0.23
C LYS A 126 20.42 -7.06 0.67
N TYR A 127 19.67 -6.29 1.36
CA TYR A 127 20.20 -5.34 2.29
C TYR A 127 20.07 -5.78 3.69
N ALA A 128 19.49 -6.90 3.91
CA ALA A 128 19.38 -7.36 5.24
C ALA A 128 20.77 -7.65 5.69
N PRO A 129 21.06 -7.27 6.81
CA PRO A 129 22.34 -7.58 7.32
C PRO A 129 22.35 -9.00 7.45
N LYS A 130 23.03 -9.48 6.97
CA LYS A 130 23.02 -10.64 6.92
C LYS A 130 23.10 -11.09 8.01
N LYS A 131 22.72 -11.42 8.58
CA LYS A 131 22.64 -11.86 9.52
C LYS A 131 23.52 -12.52 9.52
N THR A 132 24.10 -12.57 9.44
CA THR A 132 24.97 -13.22 9.41
C THR A 132 25.22 -13.61 10.07
#